data_3e51e79589dbc76c0bbad2d6ff21ce1c
#
_entry.id   3e51e79589dbc76c0bbad2d6ff21ce1c
#
_cell.length_a   1.000
_cell.length_b   1.000
_cell.length_c   1.000
_cell.angle_alpha   90.00
_cell.angle_beta   90.00
_cell.angle_gamma   90.00
#
_symmetry.space_group_name_H-M   'P 1'
#
loop_
_entity.id
_entity.type
_entity.pdbx_description
1 polymer ?
#
loop_
_entity_poly.entity_id
_entity_poly.type
_entity_poly.pdbx_seq_one_letter_code
_entity_poly.pdbx_strand_id
1 'polypeptide(L)'
;QYLSPAPEDEHESEHLTGEDDKISFCLTHGAYYVVSNQGGFVMGGDPGRLYKTSANTAEFSRKIAKKLYGTEERPYGYVFGGSGGSFKTMGCMEATEGIWDGAVPYVMANPMAAPNVFASRMRAVRLLGEAGMQRVVEAMEPGGSGDIYEGLDALQEQALREATRMGFPEKAWFDYPYMGDGALMVLVPTVYQLFPTYFKDFWEKEGYEGADKNSSEYRDRMQHITKVKTVAYEEKKQIEE
;
A
#
# COMPACT_ATOMS: atom_id res chain seq x y z
N GLN A 1 12.43 -13.24 8.91
CA GLN A 1 12.34 -11.85 9.37
C GLN A 1 11.15 -11.17 8.70
N TYR A 2 10.23 -10.65 9.49
CA TYR A 2 9.13 -9.84 9.01
C TYR A 2 9.60 -8.39 8.81
N LEU A 3 9.32 -7.82 7.65
CA LEU A 3 9.73 -6.46 7.30
C LEU A 3 8.50 -5.53 7.32
N SER A 4 8.09 -5.15 8.50
CA SER A 4 7.14 -4.05 8.73
C SER A 4 7.87 -2.89 9.40
N PRO A 5 7.45 -1.64 9.24
CA PRO A 5 7.90 -0.57 10.12
C PRO A 5 7.37 -0.89 11.52
N ALA A 6 8.21 -1.56 12.32
CA ALA A 6 7.87 -1.80 13.71
C ALA A 6 7.96 -0.48 14.48
N PRO A 7 6.98 -0.12 15.29
CA PRO A 7 7.15 0.88 16.32
C PRO A 7 8.30 0.47 17.25
N GLU A 8 8.85 1.40 17.98
CA GLU A 8 9.94 1.13 18.94
C GLU A 8 9.54 0.15 20.04
N ASP A 9 8.25 -0.06 20.23
CA ASP A 9 7.68 -1.02 21.19
C ASP A 9 7.44 -2.38 20.50
N GLU A 10 8.16 -3.37 20.95
CA GLU A 10 8.37 -4.70 20.35
C GLU A 10 7.17 -5.67 20.47
N HIS A 11 5.96 -5.21 20.62
CA HIS A 11 4.81 -6.05 20.97
C HIS A 11 3.87 -6.41 19.81
N GLU A 12 4.32 -6.26 18.56
CA GLU A 12 3.47 -6.47 17.39
C GLU A 12 2.82 -7.85 17.27
N SER A 13 3.42 -8.86 17.87
CA SER A 13 2.92 -10.25 17.75
C SER A 13 2.20 -10.78 18.99
N GLU A 14 2.19 -10.06 20.08
CA GLU A 14 1.58 -10.54 21.33
C GLU A 14 0.05 -10.71 21.27
N HIS A 15 -0.59 -10.10 20.27
CA HIS A 15 -2.05 -10.14 20.11
C HIS A 15 -2.52 -10.95 18.89
N LEU A 16 -1.60 -11.50 18.10
CA LEU A 16 -1.96 -12.33 16.97
C LEU A 16 -2.19 -13.77 17.41
N THR A 17 -3.25 -14.37 16.93
CA THR A 17 -3.64 -15.75 17.23
C THR A 17 -3.86 -16.55 15.94
N GLY A 18 -3.72 -17.87 16.02
CA GLY A 18 -3.94 -18.74 14.88
C GLY A 18 -2.86 -18.62 13.81
N GLU A 19 -3.25 -18.57 12.55
CA GLU A 19 -2.34 -18.53 11.40
C GLU A 19 -1.53 -17.22 11.29
N ASP A 20 -2.00 -16.16 11.91
CA ASP A 20 -1.33 -14.87 11.95
C ASP A 20 -0.26 -14.78 13.04
N ASP A 21 -0.23 -15.73 13.98
CA ASP A 21 0.81 -15.81 14.99
C ASP A 21 2.13 -16.36 14.42
N LYS A 22 2.92 -15.45 13.92
CA LYS A 22 4.21 -15.76 13.28
C LYS A 22 5.22 -16.39 14.24
N ILE A 23 5.16 -16.03 15.53
CA ILE A 23 6.07 -16.60 16.54
C ILE A 23 5.72 -18.07 16.76
N SER A 24 4.47 -18.36 17.10
CA SER A 24 4.01 -19.73 17.32
C SER A 24 4.18 -20.58 16.07
N PHE A 25 3.90 -20.04 14.88
CA PHE A 25 4.16 -20.73 13.63
C PHE A 25 5.65 -21.13 13.50
N CYS A 26 6.56 -20.19 13.68
CA CYS A 26 7.99 -20.46 13.58
C CYS A 26 8.44 -21.52 14.60
N LEU A 27 8.05 -21.37 15.86
CA LEU A 27 8.45 -22.31 16.93
C LEU A 27 7.92 -23.73 16.68
N THR A 28 6.67 -23.85 16.22
CA THR A 28 6.06 -25.14 15.89
C THR A 28 6.78 -25.85 14.75
N HIS A 29 7.38 -25.11 13.83
CA HIS A 29 8.12 -25.63 12.68
C HIS A 29 9.64 -25.69 12.89
N GLY A 30 10.11 -25.58 14.14
CA GLY A 30 11.52 -25.67 14.46
C GLY A 30 12.36 -24.47 14.01
N ALA A 31 11.74 -23.31 13.89
CA ALA A 31 12.38 -22.06 13.52
C ALA A 31 12.27 -21.03 14.64
N TYR A 32 13.09 -20.01 14.64
CA TYR A 32 12.94 -18.83 15.48
C TYR A 32 12.52 -17.62 14.64
N TYR A 33 11.81 -16.73 15.24
CA TYR A 33 11.29 -15.51 14.61
C TYR A 33 12.12 -14.29 15.02
N VAL A 34 12.42 -13.41 14.08
CA VAL A 34 13.20 -12.19 14.31
C VAL A 34 12.50 -11.00 13.69
N VAL A 35 12.31 -9.96 14.49
CA VAL A 35 11.81 -8.65 14.06
C VAL A 35 12.88 -7.60 14.34
N SER A 36 12.99 -6.59 13.50
CA SER A 36 13.81 -5.41 13.75
C SER A 36 13.08 -4.15 13.32
N ASN A 37 13.41 -3.02 13.94
CA ASN A 37 12.93 -1.70 13.54
C ASN A 37 13.59 -1.18 12.25
N GLN A 38 14.39 -2.02 11.58
CA GLN A 38 15.05 -1.72 10.30
C GLN A 38 15.93 -0.46 10.34
N GLY A 39 16.46 -0.12 11.51
CA GLY A 39 17.30 1.07 11.71
C GLY A 39 16.51 2.36 11.81
N GLY A 40 15.23 2.29 12.24
CA GLY A 40 14.37 3.45 12.36
C GLY A 40 13.92 3.96 10.97
N PHE A 41 13.32 3.07 10.18
CA PHE A 41 12.84 3.42 8.84
C PHE A 41 11.87 4.60 8.91
N VAL A 42 12.23 5.70 8.25
CA VAL A 42 11.35 6.82 7.97
C VAL A 42 10.99 6.77 6.48
N MET A 43 9.73 6.94 6.14
CA MET A 43 9.30 7.04 4.73
C MET A 43 10.14 8.13 4.03
N GLY A 44 10.80 7.76 2.92
CA GLY A 44 11.74 8.64 2.22
C GLY A 44 13.19 8.53 2.66
N GLY A 45 13.52 7.66 3.63
CA GLY A 45 14.91 7.34 4.00
C GLY A 45 15.63 6.48 2.95
N ASP A 46 16.95 6.34 3.14
CA ASP A 46 17.79 5.52 2.26
C ASP A 46 17.41 4.03 2.34
N PRO A 47 16.85 3.43 1.26
CA PRO A 47 16.50 2.00 1.23
C PRO A 47 17.69 1.09 1.48
N GLY A 48 18.89 1.50 1.05
CA GLY A 48 20.10 0.72 1.25
C GLY A 48 20.44 0.53 2.73
N ARG A 49 20.14 1.52 3.57
CA ARG A 49 20.31 1.40 5.02
C ARG A 49 19.40 0.34 5.61
N LEU A 50 18.14 0.29 5.17
CA LEU A 50 17.16 -0.69 5.60
C LEU A 50 17.62 -2.14 5.31
N TYR A 51 18.09 -2.40 4.09
CA TYR A 51 18.53 -3.74 3.69
C TYR A 51 19.78 -4.18 4.45
N LYS A 52 20.76 -3.28 4.63
CA LYS A 52 21.96 -3.54 5.45
C LYS A 52 21.61 -3.80 6.92
N THR A 53 20.70 -3.05 7.50
CA THR A 53 20.26 -3.27 8.87
C THR A 53 19.57 -4.61 9.02
N SER A 54 18.70 -4.98 8.07
CA SER A 54 18.06 -6.29 8.05
C SER A 54 19.07 -7.42 7.94
N ALA A 55 20.09 -7.29 7.09
CA ALA A 55 21.18 -8.26 6.97
C ALA A 55 21.98 -8.40 8.28
N ASN A 56 22.38 -7.28 8.87
CA ASN A 56 23.10 -7.29 10.15
C ASN A 56 22.29 -7.93 11.28
N THR A 57 20.97 -7.66 11.31
CA THR A 57 20.07 -8.29 12.28
C THR A 57 20.00 -9.80 12.08
N ALA A 58 19.90 -10.27 10.83
CA ALA A 58 19.90 -11.70 10.52
C ALA A 58 21.23 -12.38 10.95
N GLU A 59 22.36 -11.77 10.65
CA GLU A 59 23.67 -12.30 11.07
C GLU A 59 23.83 -12.31 12.59
N PHE A 60 23.41 -11.25 13.26
CA PHE A 60 23.43 -11.18 14.71
C PHE A 60 22.53 -12.25 15.32
N SER A 61 21.31 -12.42 14.82
CA SER A 61 20.39 -13.44 15.30
C SER A 61 20.95 -14.85 15.17
N ARG A 62 21.69 -15.16 14.10
CA ARG A 62 22.38 -16.45 13.92
C ARG A 62 23.47 -16.70 14.98
N LYS A 63 24.21 -15.66 15.35
CA LYS A 63 25.21 -15.78 16.43
C LYS A 63 24.54 -16.10 17.78
N ILE A 64 23.39 -15.46 18.06
CA ILE A 64 22.61 -15.75 19.24
C ILE A 64 22.03 -17.16 19.20
N ALA A 65 21.43 -17.56 18.06
CA ALA A 65 20.86 -18.89 17.89
C ALA A 65 21.90 -20.00 18.08
N LYS A 66 23.08 -19.88 17.50
CA LYS A 66 24.20 -20.83 17.71
C LYS A 66 24.52 -20.99 19.20
N LYS A 67 24.63 -19.87 19.90
CA LYS A 67 24.92 -19.90 21.35
C LYS A 67 23.77 -20.49 22.15
N LEU A 68 22.53 -20.15 21.83
CA LEU A 68 21.33 -20.57 22.55
C LEU A 68 21.04 -22.06 22.36
N TYR A 69 21.16 -22.54 21.14
CA TYR A 69 20.86 -23.93 20.78
C TYR A 69 22.07 -24.86 20.81
N GLY A 70 23.26 -24.36 21.12
CA GLY A 70 24.47 -25.16 21.24
C GLY A 70 24.90 -25.82 19.91
N THR A 71 24.66 -25.17 18.77
CA THR A 71 25.01 -25.69 17.44
C THR A 71 26.04 -24.80 16.74
N GLU A 72 26.91 -25.42 15.97
CA GLU A 72 27.85 -24.71 15.10
C GLU A 72 27.30 -24.55 13.68
N GLU A 73 26.23 -25.24 13.34
CA GLU A 73 25.59 -25.13 12.04
C GLU A 73 24.97 -23.73 11.85
N ARG A 74 25.03 -23.23 10.61
CA ARG A 74 24.41 -21.98 10.23
C ARG A 74 22.90 -22.21 10.04
N PRO A 75 22.02 -21.58 10.82
CA PRO A 75 20.59 -21.64 10.56
C PRO A 75 20.24 -21.02 9.20
N TYR A 76 19.37 -21.68 8.47
CA TYR A 76 18.79 -21.08 7.27
C TYR A 76 18.01 -19.80 7.63
N GLY A 77 18.08 -18.81 6.76
CA GLY A 77 17.42 -17.51 6.92
C GLY A 77 16.43 -17.25 5.81
N TYR A 78 15.17 -17.06 6.19
CA TYR A 78 14.10 -16.70 5.28
C TYR A 78 13.61 -15.29 5.60
N VAL A 79 13.39 -14.50 4.54
CA VAL A 79 12.79 -13.17 4.66
C VAL A 79 11.43 -13.19 3.97
N PHE A 80 10.42 -12.59 4.61
CA PHE A 80 9.08 -12.56 4.04
C PHE A 80 8.38 -11.25 4.38
N GLY A 81 7.40 -10.89 3.58
CA GLY A 81 6.59 -9.71 3.81
C GLY A 81 5.56 -9.47 2.73
N GLY A 82 4.45 -8.84 3.12
CA GLY A 82 3.34 -8.47 2.26
C GLY A 82 3.34 -6.98 1.92
N SER A 83 2.77 -6.59 0.77
CA SER A 83 2.61 -5.21 0.32
C SER A 83 3.96 -4.46 0.34
N GLY A 84 4.12 -3.40 1.12
CA GLY A 84 5.40 -2.73 1.32
C GLY A 84 6.49 -3.66 1.87
N GLY A 85 6.13 -4.70 2.61
CA GLY A 85 7.02 -5.77 3.04
C GLY A 85 7.50 -6.65 1.89
N SER A 86 6.70 -6.88 0.85
CA SER A 86 7.14 -7.61 -0.34
C SER A 86 8.26 -6.88 -1.07
N PHE A 87 8.13 -5.57 -1.23
CA PHE A 87 9.17 -4.72 -1.80
C PHE A 87 10.48 -4.79 -0.98
N LYS A 88 10.38 -4.70 0.34
CA LYS A 88 11.54 -4.81 1.23
C LYS A 88 12.17 -6.20 1.19
N THR A 89 11.35 -7.25 1.11
CA THR A 89 11.80 -8.64 0.97
C THR A 89 12.62 -8.82 -0.30
N MET A 90 12.14 -8.32 -1.42
CA MET A 90 12.88 -8.35 -2.68
C MET A 90 14.18 -7.53 -2.59
N GLY A 91 14.11 -6.32 -2.05
CA GLY A 91 15.30 -5.48 -1.88
C GLY A 91 16.35 -6.11 -0.96
N CYS A 92 15.96 -6.88 0.05
CA CYS A 92 16.91 -7.65 0.87
C CYS A 92 17.64 -8.70 0.03
N MET A 93 16.93 -9.40 -0.86
CA MET A 93 17.56 -10.40 -1.75
C MET A 93 18.50 -9.76 -2.76
N GLU A 94 18.10 -8.62 -3.33
CA GLU A 94 18.87 -7.94 -4.37
C GLU A 94 20.08 -7.17 -3.82
N ALA A 95 19.95 -6.59 -2.64
CA ALA A 95 20.95 -5.70 -2.05
C ALA A 95 21.94 -6.40 -1.10
N THR A 96 21.78 -7.71 -0.86
CA THR A 96 22.66 -8.47 0.05
C THR A 96 23.03 -9.83 -0.56
N GLU A 97 24.22 -10.31 -0.23
CA GLU A 97 24.73 -11.60 -0.70
C GLU A 97 25.04 -12.53 0.49
N GLY A 98 24.67 -13.81 0.35
CA GLY A 98 24.97 -14.84 1.35
C GLY A 98 24.20 -14.74 2.67
N ILE A 99 23.25 -13.82 2.77
CA ILE A 99 22.48 -13.60 4.00
C ILE A 99 21.21 -14.46 4.03
N TRP A 100 20.45 -14.48 2.93
CA TRP A 100 19.16 -15.12 2.85
C TRP A 100 19.23 -16.39 2.02
N ASP A 101 18.57 -17.43 2.51
CA ASP A 101 18.47 -18.74 1.83
C ASP A 101 17.15 -18.86 1.05
N GLY A 102 16.19 -17.98 1.35
CA GLY A 102 14.95 -17.88 0.62
C GLY A 102 14.15 -16.63 0.98
N ALA A 103 13.19 -16.31 0.13
CA ALA A 103 12.31 -15.16 0.28
C ALA A 103 10.87 -15.50 -0.09
N VAL A 104 9.91 -14.96 0.66
CA VAL A 104 8.49 -15.11 0.39
C VAL A 104 7.86 -13.70 0.33
N PRO A 105 8.01 -12.99 -0.78
CA PRO A 105 7.24 -11.76 -1.02
C PRO A 105 5.81 -12.15 -1.42
N TYR A 106 4.81 -11.52 -0.77
CA TYR A 106 3.41 -11.73 -1.11
C TYR A 106 2.67 -10.39 -1.17
N VAL A 107 1.49 -10.36 -1.77
CA VAL A 107 0.80 -9.10 -2.10
C VAL A 107 1.78 -8.13 -2.74
N MET A 108 2.36 -8.54 -3.87
CA MET A 108 3.49 -7.86 -4.50
C MET A 108 3.19 -6.38 -4.75
N ALA A 109 3.96 -5.51 -4.08
CA ALA A 109 3.92 -4.07 -4.30
C ALA A 109 5.10 -3.65 -5.17
N ASN A 110 4.80 -3.07 -6.34
CA ASN A 110 5.78 -2.37 -7.15
C ASN A 110 5.60 -0.87 -6.93
N PRO A 111 6.55 -0.18 -6.28
CA PRO A 111 6.41 1.24 -5.97
C PRO A 111 6.33 2.14 -7.20
N MET A 112 6.75 1.65 -8.37
CA MET A 112 6.64 2.39 -9.62
C MET A 112 5.28 2.18 -10.31
N ALA A 113 4.68 1.01 -10.14
CA ALA A 113 3.39 0.67 -10.76
C ALA A 113 2.19 0.99 -9.84
N ALA A 114 2.35 0.86 -8.53
CA ALA A 114 1.27 1.05 -7.58
C ALA A 114 0.56 2.42 -7.70
N PRO A 115 1.24 3.57 -7.82
CA PRO A 115 0.58 4.86 -8.03
C PRO A 115 -0.31 4.88 -9.28
N ASN A 116 0.16 4.31 -10.37
CA ASN A 116 -0.58 4.29 -11.63
C ASN A 116 -1.81 3.39 -11.55
N VAL A 117 -1.67 2.21 -10.95
CA VAL A 117 -2.79 1.27 -10.73
C VAL A 117 -3.85 1.90 -9.84
N PHE A 118 -3.46 2.50 -8.72
CA PHE A 118 -4.40 3.12 -7.80
C PHE A 118 -5.09 4.34 -8.41
N ALA A 119 -4.35 5.20 -9.12
CA ALA A 119 -4.93 6.37 -9.76
C ALA A 119 -5.94 5.99 -10.86
N SER A 120 -5.60 5.04 -11.73
CA SER A 120 -6.50 4.56 -12.79
C SER A 120 -7.74 3.86 -12.23
N ARG A 121 -7.57 3.04 -11.17
CA ARG A 121 -8.67 2.41 -10.45
C ARG A 121 -9.64 3.44 -9.86
N MET A 122 -9.12 4.43 -9.13
CA MET A 122 -9.93 5.48 -8.53
C MET A 122 -10.67 6.32 -9.58
N ARG A 123 -10.00 6.61 -10.71
CA ARG A 123 -10.63 7.28 -11.84
C ARG A 123 -11.81 6.47 -12.39
N ALA A 124 -11.65 5.17 -12.57
CA ALA A 124 -12.72 4.28 -13.02
C ALA A 124 -13.90 4.29 -12.04
N VAL A 125 -13.65 4.09 -10.74
CA VAL A 125 -14.69 4.12 -9.70
C VAL A 125 -15.43 5.45 -9.71
N ARG A 126 -14.73 6.57 -9.83
CA ARG A 126 -15.33 7.90 -9.86
C ARG A 126 -16.23 8.11 -11.09
N LEU A 127 -15.78 7.71 -12.27
CA LEU A 127 -16.54 7.88 -13.51
C LEU A 127 -17.77 6.98 -13.59
N LEU A 128 -17.68 5.77 -13.07
CA LEU A 128 -18.81 4.85 -13.04
C LEU A 128 -19.82 5.21 -11.94
N GLY A 129 -19.34 5.76 -10.83
CA GLY A 129 -20.14 5.97 -9.64
C GLY A 129 -20.67 4.67 -9.04
N GLU A 130 -21.40 4.75 -7.96
CA GLU A 130 -21.93 3.59 -7.25
C GLU A 130 -22.79 2.68 -8.15
N ALA A 131 -23.71 3.26 -8.92
CA ALA A 131 -24.60 2.50 -9.80
C ALA A 131 -23.87 1.80 -10.96
N GLY A 132 -22.81 2.41 -11.50
CA GLY A 132 -21.98 1.78 -12.53
C GLY A 132 -21.14 0.66 -11.98
N MET A 133 -20.55 0.86 -10.81
CA MET A 133 -19.76 -0.16 -10.13
C MET A 133 -20.61 -1.36 -9.69
N GLN A 134 -21.85 -1.13 -9.23
CA GLN A 134 -22.77 -2.19 -8.90
C GLN A 134 -23.08 -3.07 -10.12
N ARG A 135 -23.32 -2.48 -11.30
CA ARG A 135 -23.50 -3.24 -12.55
C ARG A 135 -22.29 -4.08 -12.93
N VAL A 136 -21.08 -3.54 -12.73
CA VAL A 136 -19.84 -4.28 -12.95
C VAL A 136 -19.76 -5.52 -12.06
N VAL A 137 -20.09 -5.38 -10.78
CA VAL A 137 -20.12 -6.51 -9.83
C VAL A 137 -21.17 -7.54 -10.23
N GLU A 138 -22.41 -7.10 -10.51
CA GLU A 138 -23.52 -7.97 -10.92
C GLU A 138 -23.22 -8.75 -12.21
N ALA A 139 -22.52 -8.13 -13.16
CA ALA A 139 -22.10 -8.83 -14.37
C ALA A 139 -21.16 -10.00 -14.08
N MET A 140 -20.40 -9.94 -12.99
CA MET A 140 -19.41 -10.96 -12.60
C MET A 140 -19.99 -11.99 -11.61
N GLU A 141 -21.16 -11.78 -11.04
CA GLU A 141 -21.81 -12.73 -10.14
C GLU A 141 -22.25 -14.01 -10.88
N PRO A 142 -22.45 -15.13 -10.16
CA PRO A 142 -23.02 -16.32 -10.75
C PRO A 142 -24.38 -16.05 -11.40
N GLY A 143 -24.46 -16.23 -12.72
CA GLY A 143 -25.65 -15.91 -13.52
C GLY A 143 -25.66 -14.50 -14.12
N GLY A 144 -24.66 -13.68 -13.85
CA GLY A 144 -24.45 -12.40 -14.54
C GLY A 144 -24.03 -12.57 -16.00
N SER A 145 -23.97 -11.47 -16.74
CA SER A 145 -23.65 -11.48 -18.18
C SER A 145 -22.21 -11.90 -18.48
N GLY A 146 -21.30 -11.76 -17.53
CA GLY A 146 -19.85 -11.93 -17.73
C GLY A 146 -19.16 -10.79 -18.47
N ASP A 147 -19.92 -9.79 -18.92
CA ASP A 147 -19.40 -8.60 -19.62
C ASP A 147 -19.48 -7.37 -18.69
N ILE A 148 -18.35 -7.02 -18.08
CA ILE A 148 -18.24 -5.89 -17.18
C ILE A 148 -18.42 -4.52 -17.87
N TYR A 149 -18.42 -4.48 -19.19
CA TYR A 149 -18.54 -3.26 -19.98
C TYR A 149 -19.99 -3.00 -20.43
N GLU A 150 -20.89 -3.94 -20.24
CA GLU A 150 -22.28 -3.84 -20.63
C GLU A 150 -22.97 -2.64 -19.98
N GLY A 151 -23.60 -1.79 -20.81
CA GLY A 151 -24.36 -0.62 -20.37
C GLY A 151 -23.50 0.55 -19.87
N LEU A 152 -22.20 0.51 -20.07
CA LEU A 152 -21.30 1.64 -19.80
C LEU A 152 -21.20 2.57 -21.02
N ASP A 153 -20.98 3.85 -20.76
CA ASP A 153 -20.59 4.78 -21.83
C ASP A 153 -19.10 4.60 -22.22
N ALA A 154 -18.71 5.23 -23.32
CA ALA A 154 -17.37 5.08 -23.87
C ALA A 154 -16.25 5.55 -22.90
N LEU A 155 -16.52 6.57 -22.08
CA LEU A 155 -15.56 7.09 -21.11
C LEU A 155 -15.40 6.14 -19.90
N GLN A 156 -16.51 5.60 -19.43
CA GLN A 156 -16.54 4.60 -18.36
C GLN A 156 -15.82 3.31 -18.79
N GLU A 157 -16.14 2.79 -19.98
CA GLU A 157 -15.48 1.63 -20.54
C GLU A 157 -13.96 1.87 -20.70
N GLN A 158 -13.56 3.03 -21.23
CA GLN A 158 -12.15 3.39 -21.37
C GLN A 158 -11.44 3.40 -20.01
N ALA A 159 -12.08 3.91 -18.97
CA ALA A 159 -11.47 3.97 -17.64
C ALA A 159 -11.26 2.59 -17.01
N LEU A 160 -12.22 1.66 -17.15
CA LEU A 160 -12.05 0.27 -16.73
C LEU A 160 -10.92 -0.43 -17.47
N ARG A 161 -10.89 -0.27 -18.80
CA ARG A 161 -9.81 -0.84 -19.63
C ARG A 161 -8.44 -0.25 -19.30
N GLU A 162 -8.39 1.03 -18.96
CA GLU A 162 -7.14 1.67 -18.52
C GLU A 162 -6.65 1.08 -17.21
N ALA A 163 -7.53 0.90 -16.22
CA ALA A 163 -7.18 0.27 -14.95
C ALA A 163 -6.59 -1.13 -15.17
N THR A 164 -7.18 -1.93 -16.05
CA THR A 164 -6.66 -3.27 -16.40
C THR A 164 -5.30 -3.19 -17.07
N ARG A 165 -5.11 -2.27 -18.03
CA ARG A 165 -3.80 -2.07 -18.67
C ARG A 165 -2.72 -1.60 -17.69
N MET A 166 -3.09 -0.87 -16.66
CA MET A 166 -2.19 -0.45 -15.60
C MET A 166 -1.90 -1.54 -14.56
N GLY A 167 -2.53 -2.72 -14.68
CA GLY A 167 -2.24 -3.88 -13.85
C GLY A 167 -3.32 -4.22 -12.82
N PHE A 168 -4.50 -3.59 -12.87
CA PHE A 168 -5.62 -3.97 -12.03
C PHE A 168 -6.45 -5.06 -12.75
N PRO A 169 -6.47 -6.32 -12.25
CA PRO A 169 -7.15 -7.40 -12.93
C PRO A 169 -8.66 -7.17 -13.03
N GLU A 170 -9.27 -7.49 -14.18
CA GLU A 170 -10.73 -7.35 -14.36
C GLU A 170 -11.52 -8.07 -13.26
N LYS A 171 -11.11 -9.29 -12.91
CA LYS A 171 -11.80 -10.09 -11.86
C LYS A 171 -11.71 -9.46 -10.47
N ALA A 172 -10.77 -8.56 -10.23
CA ALA A 172 -10.66 -7.90 -8.92
C ALA A 172 -11.81 -6.91 -8.67
N TRP A 173 -12.52 -6.47 -9.69
CA TRP A 173 -13.71 -5.61 -9.52
C TRP A 173 -14.85 -6.29 -8.78
N PHE A 174 -14.88 -7.63 -8.74
CA PHE A 174 -15.85 -8.37 -7.94
C PHE A 174 -15.80 -7.98 -6.45
N ASP A 175 -14.61 -7.67 -5.95
CA ASP A 175 -14.40 -7.26 -4.56
C ASP A 175 -14.63 -5.77 -4.31
N TYR A 176 -15.14 -5.01 -5.28
CA TYR A 176 -15.36 -3.57 -5.17
C TYR A 176 -16.06 -3.14 -3.88
N PRO A 177 -17.12 -3.82 -3.39
CA PRO A 177 -17.79 -3.42 -2.15
C PRO A 177 -16.88 -3.42 -0.91
N TYR A 178 -15.76 -4.13 -0.97
CA TYR A 178 -14.80 -4.29 0.12
C TYR A 178 -13.48 -3.54 -0.13
N MET A 179 -13.34 -2.89 -1.29
CA MET A 179 -12.14 -2.15 -1.64
C MET A 179 -12.04 -0.83 -0.88
N GLY A 180 -11.00 -0.68 -0.06
CA GLY A 180 -10.68 0.59 0.58
C GLY A 180 -9.95 1.55 -0.36
N ASP A 181 -10.19 2.85 -0.20
CA ASP A 181 -9.56 3.93 -0.97
C ASP A 181 -8.24 4.44 -0.36
N GLY A 182 -7.87 3.92 0.82
CA GLY A 182 -6.76 4.44 1.62
C GLY A 182 -5.38 4.39 0.97
N ALA A 183 -5.19 3.58 -0.06
CA ALA A 183 -3.88 3.40 -0.69
C ALA A 183 -3.35 4.67 -1.36
N LEU A 184 -4.20 5.55 -1.90
CA LEU A 184 -3.76 6.82 -2.48
C LEU A 184 -3.19 7.77 -1.43
N MET A 185 -3.75 7.78 -0.22
CA MET A 185 -3.29 8.65 0.87
C MET A 185 -1.83 8.36 1.25
N VAL A 186 -1.37 7.13 1.10
CA VAL A 186 0.03 6.76 1.33
C VAL A 186 0.98 7.42 0.33
N LEU A 187 0.50 7.74 -0.87
CA LEU A 187 1.30 8.34 -1.94
C LEU A 187 1.37 9.87 -1.86
N VAL A 188 0.39 10.50 -1.22
CA VAL A 188 0.30 11.98 -1.13
C VAL A 188 1.60 12.61 -0.59
N PRO A 189 2.23 12.14 0.49
CA PRO A 189 3.49 12.71 0.97
C PRO A 189 4.62 12.59 -0.04
N THR A 190 4.70 11.47 -0.75
CA THR A 190 5.72 11.24 -1.78
C THR A 190 5.52 12.17 -2.98
N VAL A 191 4.28 12.33 -3.45
CA VAL A 191 3.96 13.27 -4.53
C VAL A 191 4.30 14.70 -4.11
N TYR A 192 3.94 15.09 -2.89
CA TYR A 192 4.28 16.41 -2.37
C TYR A 192 5.79 16.66 -2.32
N GLN A 193 6.57 15.65 -1.94
CA GLN A 193 8.02 15.74 -1.87
C GLN A 193 8.69 15.84 -3.25
N LEU A 194 8.24 15.02 -4.21
CA LEU A 194 8.82 14.96 -5.55
C LEU A 194 8.35 16.10 -6.46
N PHE A 195 7.11 16.52 -6.28
CA PHE A 195 6.43 17.53 -7.09
C PHE A 195 5.70 18.54 -6.20
N PRO A 196 6.41 19.41 -5.47
CA PRO A 196 5.82 20.26 -4.44
C PRO A 196 4.77 21.24 -4.97
N THR A 197 4.78 21.54 -6.25
CA THR A 197 3.77 22.40 -6.90
C THR A 197 2.57 21.66 -7.43
N TYR A 198 2.62 20.30 -7.51
CA TYR A 198 1.60 19.50 -8.19
C TYR A 198 0.18 19.76 -7.66
N PHE A 199 0.00 19.78 -6.35
CA PHE A 199 -1.33 20.00 -5.75
C PHE A 199 -1.88 21.39 -6.05
N LYS A 200 -1.03 22.40 -6.10
CA LYS A 200 -1.42 23.76 -6.50
C LYS A 200 -1.72 23.80 -8.00
N ASP A 201 -0.81 23.26 -8.82
CA ASP A 201 -0.93 23.25 -10.27
C ASP A 201 -2.22 22.51 -10.70
N PHE A 202 -2.52 21.38 -10.09
CA PHE A 202 -3.75 20.63 -10.38
C PHE A 202 -5.03 21.46 -10.23
N TRP A 203 -5.07 22.35 -9.23
CA TRP A 203 -6.26 23.15 -8.95
C TRP A 203 -6.26 24.53 -9.62
N GLU A 204 -5.16 25.02 -10.06
CA GLU A 204 -5.02 26.42 -10.51
C GLU A 204 -4.53 26.55 -11.95
N LYS A 205 -3.85 25.53 -12.49
CA LYS A 205 -3.19 25.62 -13.80
C LYS A 205 -4.10 25.08 -14.90
N GLU A 206 -4.24 25.86 -15.97
CA GLU A 206 -4.99 25.46 -17.17
C GLU A 206 -4.47 24.11 -17.72
N GLY A 207 -5.41 23.26 -18.14
CA GLY A 207 -5.15 21.92 -18.66
C GLY A 207 -5.29 20.81 -17.63
N TYR A 208 -5.43 21.11 -16.34
CA TYR A 208 -5.77 20.13 -15.31
C TYR A 208 -7.28 20.11 -15.05
N GLU A 209 -7.82 18.91 -14.80
CA GLU A 209 -9.25 18.73 -14.49
C GLU A 209 -9.70 19.54 -13.26
N GLY A 210 -8.86 19.65 -12.24
CA GLY A 210 -9.16 20.43 -11.04
C GLY A 210 -9.27 21.94 -11.26
N ALA A 211 -8.69 22.46 -12.34
CA ALA A 211 -8.77 23.87 -12.74
C ALA A 211 -9.91 24.14 -13.72
N ASP A 212 -10.46 23.12 -14.34
CA ASP A 212 -11.61 23.26 -15.27
C ASP A 212 -12.90 23.45 -14.46
N LYS A 213 -13.52 24.63 -14.59
CA LYS A 213 -14.79 24.98 -13.91
C LYS A 213 -15.97 24.09 -14.30
N ASN A 214 -15.88 23.40 -15.42
CA ASN A 214 -16.92 22.49 -15.90
C ASN A 214 -16.70 21.04 -15.41
N SER A 215 -15.57 20.74 -14.81
CA SER A 215 -15.28 19.42 -14.26
C SER A 215 -16.06 19.15 -12.97
N SER A 216 -16.30 17.87 -12.68
CA SER A 216 -16.84 17.45 -11.39
C SER A 216 -15.87 17.74 -10.24
N GLU A 217 -14.57 17.58 -10.51
CA GLU A 217 -13.47 17.84 -9.60
C GLU A 217 -13.47 19.27 -9.05
N TYR A 218 -13.60 20.23 -9.95
CA TYR A 218 -13.68 21.64 -9.57
C TYR A 218 -14.93 21.93 -8.70
N ARG A 219 -16.09 21.42 -9.10
CA ARG A 219 -17.34 21.60 -8.34
C ARG A 219 -17.26 20.99 -6.95
N ASP A 220 -16.76 19.78 -6.83
CA ASP A 220 -16.60 19.09 -5.55
C ASP A 220 -15.64 19.85 -4.63
N ARG A 221 -14.51 20.30 -5.17
CA ARG A 221 -13.56 21.14 -4.42
C ARG A 221 -14.22 22.38 -3.86
N MET A 222 -15.01 23.10 -4.68
CA MET A 222 -15.65 24.33 -4.24
C MET A 222 -16.61 24.11 -3.07
N GLN A 223 -17.32 22.98 -3.05
CA GLN A 223 -18.16 22.59 -1.93
C GLN A 223 -17.36 22.34 -0.65
N HIS A 224 -16.25 21.60 -0.79
CA HIS A 224 -15.39 21.26 0.35
C HIS A 224 -14.67 22.48 0.92
N ILE A 225 -14.17 23.39 0.09
CA ILE A 225 -13.53 24.63 0.54
C ILE A 225 -14.51 25.47 1.36
N THR A 226 -15.77 25.55 0.95
CA THR A 226 -16.80 26.29 1.70
C THR A 226 -17.04 25.67 3.07
N LYS A 227 -17.12 24.35 3.16
CA LYS A 227 -17.29 23.63 4.42
C LYS A 227 -16.10 23.82 5.36
N VAL A 228 -14.88 23.67 4.85
CA VAL A 228 -13.65 23.84 5.64
C VAL A 228 -13.51 25.26 6.19
N LYS A 229 -13.81 26.28 5.41
CA LYS A 229 -13.78 27.66 5.92
C LYS A 229 -14.77 27.87 7.08
N THR A 230 -15.95 27.26 7.01
CA THR A 230 -16.93 27.35 8.08
C THR A 230 -16.42 26.68 9.36
N VAL A 231 -15.90 25.47 9.26
CA VAL A 231 -15.34 24.73 10.40
C VAL A 231 -14.16 25.47 11.03
N ALA A 232 -13.22 25.97 10.23
CA ALA A 232 -12.07 26.72 10.73
C ALA A 232 -12.47 28.02 11.45
N TYR A 233 -13.52 28.67 11.00
CA TYR A 233 -14.03 29.86 11.65
C TYR A 233 -14.68 29.56 13.02
N GLU A 234 -15.43 28.48 13.11
CA GLU A 234 -16.07 28.05 14.39
C GLU A 234 -15.01 27.62 15.41
N GLU A 235 -14.03 26.83 15.00
CA GLU A 235 -12.91 26.44 15.89
C GLU A 235 -12.14 27.64 16.41
N LYS A 236 -11.84 28.62 15.57
CA LYS A 236 -11.14 29.83 15.98
C LYS A 236 -11.96 30.65 16.98
N LYS A 237 -13.26 30.71 16.82
CA LYS A 237 -14.18 31.40 17.75
C LYS A 237 -14.25 30.70 19.11
N GLN A 238 -14.15 29.37 19.14
CA GLN A 238 -14.13 28.61 20.41
C GLN A 238 -12.81 28.74 21.17
N ILE A 239 -11.71 29.02 20.47
CA ILE A 239 -10.38 29.22 21.10
C ILE A 239 -10.22 30.65 21.67
N GLU A 240 -10.98 31.64 21.17
CA GLU A 240 -10.94 33.02 21.61
C GLU A 240 -11.91 33.33 22.76
N GLU A 241 -12.82 32.40 23.14
CA GLU A 241 -13.69 32.43 24.33
C GLU A 241 -13.12 31.57 25.47
#